data_f3c98473b557ac5557673948a3878449
#
_entry.id   f3c98473b557ac5557673948a3878449
#
_cell.length_a   1.000
_cell.length_b   1.000
_cell.length_c   1.000
_cell.angle_alpha   90.00
_cell.angle_beta   90.00
_cell.angle_gamma   90.00
#
_symmetry.space_group_name_H-M   'P 1'
#
loop_
_entity.id
_entity.type
_entity.pdbx_description
1 polymer ?
#
loop_
_entity_poly.entity_id
_entity_poly.type
_entity_poly.pdbx_seq_one_letter_code
_entity_poly.pdbx_strand_id
1 'polypeptide(L)'
;GVVPSKASFSMHSILVNHFLRGAWYPKGGAGEIAFHTIPVIRKAGGNVLGNAPVQRILLDSQGKACGVSVKKGQGLVNIFAPVIISDAGIFNTYERLLPAEARALPEIQSQLRMATHGEGGFTVFVGLNGSREELGLEPTNYFIYAGDDLDEIMNRYLASSREEAAKNIPLLFVTCPSAKDPTWETRHPGKSTLAIVTFAKYEWFEEWKDKQVSKRGDDYEELKKTFVDTIMQAVFKLYPRIEDRIEYISGGTPLTNQHYIASPRGEIYGIDHNIARLQAEAIATVRAQTAVPNLYLTGQDLCLGGFVGALQGALICGSAVLKRNLYADVARLKKRTQATDSKK
;
A
#
# COMPACT_ATOMS: atom_id res chain seq x y z
N GLY A 1 7.64 -6.37 -6.86
CA GLY A 1 6.48 -6.83 -7.51
C GLY A 1 6.47 -6.81 -9.02
N VAL A 2 7.58 -6.58 -9.71
CA VAL A 2 7.66 -6.60 -11.17
C VAL A 2 8.65 -7.67 -11.58
N VAL A 3 8.28 -8.51 -12.56
CA VAL A 3 9.19 -9.55 -13.09
C VAL A 3 10.44 -8.94 -13.71
N PRO A 4 11.59 -9.63 -13.72
CA PRO A 4 12.87 -9.09 -14.17
C PRO A 4 12.84 -8.45 -15.55
N SER A 5 12.17 -9.07 -16.53
CA SER A 5 12.04 -8.55 -17.90
C SER A 5 11.29 -7.22 -18.03
N LYS A 6 10.43 -6.89 -17.06
CA LYS A 6 9.65 -5.65 -17.02
C LYS A 6 10.16 -4.66 -15.98
N ALA A 7 11.17 -5.03 -15.20
CA ALA A 7 11.73 -4.20 -14.13
C ALA A 7 12.72 -3.18 -14.68
N SER A 8 12.64 -1.94 -14.17
CA SER A 8 13.65 -0.91 -14.46
C SER A 8 14.88 -1.12 -13.60
N PHE A 9 16.07 -1.09 -14.23
CA PHE A 9 17.36 -1.08 -13.51
C PHE A 9 17.45 0.09 -12.51
N SER A 10 17.00 1.27 -12.91
CA SER A 10 17.02 2.46 -12.04
C SER A 10 16.17 2.26 -10.80
N MET A 11 14.96 1.71 -10.96
CA MET A 11 14.06 1.42 -9.85
C MET A 11 14.66 0.38 -8.90
N HIS A 12 15.22 -0.69 -9.43
CA HIS A 12 15.87 -1.72 -8.64
C HIS A 12 17.09 -1.18 -7.89
N SER A 13 17.90 -0.34 -8.53
CA SER A 13 19.04 0.31 -7.90
C SER A 13 18.64 1.24 -6.74
N ILE A 14 17.54 1.97 -6.87
CA ILE A 14 16.99 2.78 -5.77
C ILE A 14 16.56 1.90 -4.60
N LEU A 15 15.89 0.78 -4.87
CA LEU A 15 15.48 -0.19 -3.86
C LEU A 15 16.70 -0.77 -3.11
N VAL A 16 17.70 -1.24 -3.85
CA VAL A 16 18.95 -1.79 -3.26
C VAL A 16 19.67 -0.73 -2.42
N ASN A 17 19.83 0.50 -2.94
CA ASN A 17 20.45 1.61 -2.20
C ASN A 17 19.67 1.97 -0.93
N HIS A 18 18.35 1.85 -0.94
CA HIS A 18 17.53 2.02 0.26
C HIS A 18 17.91 1.00 1.34
N PHE A 19 17.97 -0.28 1.01
CA PHE A 19 18.29 -1.36 1.95
C PHE A 19 19.76 -1.36 2.39
N LEU A 20 20.70 -0.91 1.56
CA LEU A 20 22.10 -0.73 1.96
C LEU A 20 22.29 0.30 3.08
N ARG A 21 21.32 1.18 3.28
CA ARG A 21 21.30 2.16 4.39
C ARG A 21 20.58 1.65 5.64
N GLY A 22 20.12 0.42 5.63
CA GLY A 22 19.38 -0.23 6.70
C GLY A 22 17.89 -0.40 6.41
N ALA A 23 17.34 -1.45 7.01
CA ALA A 23 15.91 -1.70 7.04
C ALA A 23 15.38 -1.26 8.40
N TRP A 24 14.26 -0.53 8.40
CA TRP A 24 13.73 0.10 9.61
C TRP A 24 12.29 -0.35 9.84
N TYR A 25 11.94 -0.54 11.09
CA TYR A 25 10.58 -0.82 11.53
C TYR A 25 10.20 0.16 12.65
N PRO A 26 8.98 0.73 12.68
CA PRO A 26 8.59 1.67 13.72
C PRO A 26 8.49 0.98 15.07
N LYS A 27 9.23 1.49 16.07
CA LYS A 27 9.11 1.03 17.47
C LYS A 27 7.69 1.27 17.94
N GLY A 28 7.03 0.24 18.47
CA GLY A 28 5.62 0.28 18.86
C GLY A 28 4.66 -0.17 17.76
N GLY A 29 5.16 -0.41 16.53
CA GLY A 29 4.38 -0.86 15.38
C GLY A 29 3.93 0.27 14.45
N ALA A 30 3.30 -0.09 13.34
CA ALA A 30 2.89 0.85 12.29
C ALA A 30 1.88 1.91 12.78
N GLY A 31 1.09 1.61 13.80
CA GLY A 31 0.14 2.55 14.40
C GLY A 31 0.78 3.82 14.97
N GLU A 32 2.06 3.75 15.39
CA GLU A 32 2.82 4.88 15.91
C GLU A 32 2.97 6.01 14.89
N ILE A 33 2.96 5.69 13.59
CA ILE A 33 3.03 6.69 12.52
C ILE A 33 1.83 7.64 12.60
N ALA A 34 0.63 7.09 12.69
CA ALA A 34 -0.58 7.89 12.85
C ALA A 34 -0.64 8.56 14.23
N PHE A 35 -0.29 7.82 15.28
CA PHE A 35 -0.30 8.32 16.67
C PHE A 35 0.56 9.57 16.84
N HIS A 36 1.73 9.63 16.23
CA HIS A 36 2.62 10.79 16.29
C HIS A 36 2.30 11.88 15.26
N THR A 37 1.69 11.55 14.12
CA THR A 37 1.38 12.52 13.06
C THR A 37 0.11 13.31 13.36
N ILE A 38 -0.94 12.67 13.88
CA ILE A 38 -2.23 13.31 14.17
C ILE A 38 -2.11 14.50 15.14
N PRO A 39 -1.35 14.42 16.25
CA PRO A 39 -1.16 15.56 17.13
C PRO A 39 -0.47 16.76 16.45
N VAL A 40 0.42 16.51 15.49
CA VAL A 40 1.07 17.59 14.71
C VAL A 40 0.04 18.34 13.85
N ILE A 41 -0.84 17.59 13.19
CA ILE A 41 -1.94 18.17 12.40
C ILE A 41 -2.86 19.01 13.30
N ARG A 42 -3.26 18.47 14.44
CA ARG A 42 -4.13 19.17 15.41
C ARG A 42 -3.48 20.42 15.99
N LYS A 43 -2.20 20.36 16.31
CA LYS A 43 -1.44 21.53 16.80
C LYS A 43 -1.37 22.65 15.77
N ALA A 44 -1.41 22.31 14.48
CA ALA A 44 -1.48 23.29 13.40
C ALA A 44 -2.90 23.80 13.12
N GLY A 45 -3.91 23.44 13.93
CA GLY A 45 -5.30 23.83 13.75
C GLY A 45 -6.11 22.94 12.80
N GLY A 46 -5.51 21.85 12.31
CA GLY A 46 -6.18 20.86 11.45
C GLY A 46 -6.94 19.79 12.22
N ASN A 47 -7.66 18.95 11.48
CA ASN A 47 -8.38 17.80 12.03
C ASN A 47 -8.19 16.55 11.16
N VAL A 48 -8.40 15.39 11.78
CA VAL A 48 -8.46 14.10 11.09
C VAL A 48 -9.81 13.47 11.34
N LEU A 49 -10.52 13.14 10.27
CA LEU A 49 -11.81 12.49 10.30
C LEU A 49 -11.66 11.03 9.86
N GLY A 50 -12.02 10.11 10.74
CA GLY A 50 -12.22 8.69 10.41
C GLY A 50 -13.67 8.43 10.00
N ASN A 51 -13.93 7.29 9.35
CA ASN A 51 -15.26 6.90 8.87
C ASN A 51 -15.96 7.98 8.04
N ALA A 52 -15.18 8.69 7.22
CA ALA A 52 -15.61 9.84 6.42
C ALA A 52 -15.31 9.61 4.93
N PRO A 53 -15.97 8.63 4.26
CA PRO A 53 -15.69 8.32 2.88
C PRO A 53 -16.06 9.47 1.96
N VAL A 54 -15.05 9.99 1.26
CA VAL A 54 -15.22 11.01 0.23
C VAL A 54 -15.94 10.38 -0.96
N GLN A 55 -17.01 11.04 -1.41
CA GLN A 55 -17.83 10.56 -2.53
C GLN A 55 -17.53 11.29 -3.82
N ARG A 56 -17.11 12.56 -3.74
CA ARG A 56 -16.80 13.36 -4.91
C ARG A 56 -15.95 14.58 -4.55
N ILE A 57 -15.17 15.05 -5.52
CA ILE A 57 -14.48 16.34 -5.50
C ILE A 57 -15.45 17.39 -6.05
N LEU A 58 -15.56 18.52 -5.36
CA LEU A 58 -16.43 19.64 -5.74
C LEU A 58 -15.62 20.63 -6.56
N LEU A 59 -16.24 21.11 -7.65
CA LEU A 59 -15.69 22.17 -8.51
C LEU A 59 -16.54 23.43 -8.38
N ASP A 60 -15.90 24.58 -8.48
CA ASP A 60 -16.58 25.87 -8.60
C ASP A 60 -17.05 26.14 -10.04
N SER A 61 -17.68 27.30 -10.27
CA SER A 61 -18.17 27.71 -11.58
C SER A 61 -17.06 27.93 -12.63
N GLN A 62 -15.79 28.00 -12.19
CA GLN A 62 -14.61 28.12 -13.06
C GLN A 62 -13.91 26.76 -13.29
N GLY A 63 -14.48 25.67 -12.81
CA GLY A 63 -13.89 24.33 -12.90
C GLY A 63 -12.70 24.07 -11.97
N LYS A 64 -12.51 24.91 -10.94
CA LYS A 64 -11.45 24.72 -9.93
C LYS A 64 -11.95 23.85 -8.78
N ALA A 65 -11.11 22.96 -8.27
CA ALA A 65 -11.44 22.21 -7.06
C ALA A 65 -11.61 23.17 -5.86
N CYS A 66 -12.73 23.04 -5.16
CA CYS A 66 -13.13 23.94 -4.07
C CYS A 66 -13.57 23.19 -2.80
N GLY A 67 -13.62 21.85 -2.83
CA GLY A 67 -14.06 21.07 -1.69
C GLY A 67 -14.22 19.59 -2.01
N VAL A 68 -14.75 18.86 -1.04
CA VAL A 68 -15.12 17.45 -1.18
C VAL A 68 -16.50 17.21 -0.55
N SER A 69 -17.23 16.23 -1.10
CA SER A 69 -18.48 15.74 -0.52
C SER A 69 -18.21 14.43 0.21
N VAL A 70 -18.55 14.38 1.49
CA VAL A 70 -18.28 13.26 2.40
C VAL A 70 -19.59 12.63 2.82
N LYS A 71 -19.68 11.30 2.83
CA LYS A 71 -20.85 10.58 3.34
C LYS A 71 -20.84 10.61 4.86
N LYS A 72 -21.98 11.02 5.46
CA LYS A 72 -22.22 10.98 6.89
C LYS A 72 -23.63 10.42 7.17
N GLY A 73 -23.70 9.22 7.70
CA GLY A 73 -24.97 8.51 7.84
C GLY A 73 -25.64 8.30 6.48
N GLN A 74 -26.88 8.77 6.34
CA GLN A 74 -27.64 8.72 5.08
C GLN A 74 -27.44 9.96 4.20
N GLY A 75 -26.74 10.99 4.68
CA GLY A 75 -26.56 12.25 3.97
C GLY A 75 -25.14 12.47 3.45
N LEU A 76 -25.01 13.58 2.71
CA LEU A 76 -23.73 14.10 2.26
C LEU A 76 -23.44 15.44 2.94
N VAL A 77 -22.18 15.64 3.34
CA VAL A 77 -21.69 16.90 3.90
C VAL A 77 -20.58 17.42 3.00
N ASN A 78 -20.70 18.66 2.58
CA ASN A 78 -19.67 19.34 1.79
C ASN A 78 -18.67 20.01 2.71
N ILE A 79 -17.38 19.76 2.46
CA ILE A 79 -16.27 20.40 3.17
C ILE A 79 -15.50 21.21 2.13
N PHE A 80 -15.42 22.51 2.32
CA PHE A 80 -14.79 23.43 1.37
C PHE A 80 -13.36 23.77 1.82
N ALA A 81 -12.46 23.85 0.84
CA ALA A 81 -11.07 24.26 1.04
C ALA A 81 -10.51 24.86 -0.26
N PRO A 82 -9.56 25.80 -0.19
CA PRO A 82 -8.94 26.42 -1.36
C PRO A 82 -7.97 25.49 -2.09
N VAL A 83 -7.52 24.41 -1.46
CA VAL A 83 -6.62 23.39 -2.02
C VAL A 83 -7.14 22.03 -1.64
N ILE A 84 -7.26 21.15 -2.63
CA ILE A 84 -7.63 19.74 -2.46
C ILE A 84 -6.41 18.87 -2.81
N ILE A 85 -6.04 17.99 -1.90
CA ILE A 85 -4.96 17.02 -2.11
C ILE A 85 -5.56 15.63 -2.04
N SER A 86 -5.42 14.84 -3.09
CA SER A 86 -5.92 13.47 -3.15
C SER A 86 -4.79 12.46 -3.02
N ASP A 87 -4.90 11.60 -2.01
CA ASP A 87 -4.10 10.37 -1.82
C ASP A 87 -4.93 9.11 -2.11
N ALA A 88 -6.00 9.26 -2.86
CA ALA A 88 -6.88 8.14 -3.20
C ALA A 88 -6.36 7.27 -4.36
N GLY A 89 -5.23 7.63 -4.94
CA GLY A 89 -4.70 7.05 -6.17
C GLY A 89 -5.30 7.68 -7.43
N ILE A 90 -4.62 7.51 -8.57
CA ILE A 90 -5.00 8.11 -9.85
C ILE A 90 -6.39 7.66 -10.29
N PHE A 91 -6.66 6.35 -10.27
CA PHE A 91 -7.94 5.79 -10.72
C PHE A 91 -9.11 6.27 -9.85
N ASN A 92 -9.00 6.16 -8.53
CA ASN A 92 -10.07 6.66 -7.66
C ASN A 92 -10.29 8.17 -7.83
N THR A 93 -9.21 8.94 -7.89
CA THR A 93 -9.30 10.40 -8.02
C THR A 93 -9.98 10.78 -9.34
N TYR A 94 -9.52 10.23 -10.46
CA TYR A 94 -9.97 10.68 -11.79
C TYR A 94 -11.24 9.98 -12.25
N GLU A 95 -11.40 8.69 -12.00
CA GLU A 95 -12.55 7.94 -12.52
C GLU A 95 -13.77 8.00 -11.59
N ARG A 96 -13.55 8.12 -10.28
CA ARG A 96 -14.64 8.01 -9.30
C ARG A 96 -14.97 9.33 -8.60
N LEU A 97 -13.95 10.11 -8.21
CA LEU A 97 -14.14 11.31 -7.39
C LEU A 97 -14.34 12.57 -8.22
N LEU A 98 -13.75 12.68 -9.41
CA LEU A 98 -13.97 13.82 -10.29
C LEU A 98 -15.35 13.75 -10.98
N PRO A 99 -16.04 14.89 -11.17
CA PRO A 99 -17.24 14.96 -11.98
C PRO A 99 -16.93 14.72 -13.47
N ALA A 100 -17.94 14.35 -14.25
CA ALA A 100 -17.80 13.89 -15.63
C ALA A 100 -17.09 14.91 -16.55
N GLU A 101 -17.39 16.18 -16.41
CA GLU A 101 -16.80 17.27 -17.18
C GLU A 101 -15.28 17.40 -16.95
N ALA A 102 -14.82 17.28 -15.72
CA ALA A 102 -13.40 17.31 -15.40
C ALA A 102 -12.69 16.01 -15.82
N ARG A 103 -13.38 14.87 -15.67
CA ARG A 103 -12.88 13.57 -16.12
C ARG A 103 -12.60 13.54 -17.62
N ALA A 104 -13.39 14.27 -18.42
CA ALA A 104 -13.26 14.34 -19.85
C ALA A 104 -12.08 15.21 -20.35
N LEU A 105 -11.36 15.91 -19.46
CA LEU A 105 -10.19 16.70 -19.85
C LEU A 105 -9.13 15.83 -20.53
N PRO A 106 -8.55 16.28 -21.67
CA PRO A 106 -7.58 15.49 -22.45
C PRO A 106 -6.37 15.04 -21.62
N GLU A 107 -5.89 15.89 -20.73
CA GLU A 107 -4.73 15.61 -19.86
C GLU A 107 -5.07 14.51 -18.85
N ILE A 108 -6.28 14.53 -18.25
CA ILE A 108 -6.76 13.48 -17.33
C ILE A 108 -6.87 12.15 -18.09
N GLN A 109 -7.48 12.17 -19.26
CA GLN A 109 -7.61 10.99 -20.11
C GLN A 109 -6.25 10.45 -20.55
N SER A 110 -5.28 11.33 -20.84
CA SER A 110 -3.91 10.93 -21.18
C SER A 110 -3.23 10.21 -20.01
N GLN A 111 -3.35 10.74 -18.79
CA GLN A 111 -2.79 10.12 -17.58
C GLN A 111 -3.42 8.75 -17.30
N LEU A 112 -4.74 8.63 -17.45
CA LEU A 112 -5.45 7.35 -17.26
C LEU A 112 -5.01 6.30 -18.29
N ARG A 113 -4.78 6.68 -19.55
CA ARG A 113 -4.29 5.75 -20.57
C ARG A 113 -2.87 5.25 -20.33
N MET A 114 -2.03 6.04 -19.65
CA MET A 114 -0.65 5.66 -19.31
C MET A 114 -0.55 4.91 -18.00
N ALA A 115 -1.57 5.00 -17.14
CA ALA A 115 -1.60 4.28 -15.88
C ALA A 115 -2.15 2.86 -16.11
N THR A 116 -1.48 1.88 -15.51
CA THR A 116 -1.93 0.49 -15.47
C THR A 116 -2.15 0.11 -14.03
N HIS A 117 -3.19 -0.66 -13.73
CA HIS A 117 -3.38 -1.21 -12.40
C HIS A 117 -2.22 -2.14 -12.03
N GLY A 118 -1.69 -1.97 -10.82
CA GLY A 118 -0.71 -2.89 -10.26
C GLY A 118 -1.35 -4.23 -9.87
N GLU A 119 -0.50 -5.20 -9.51
CA GLU A 119 -0.96 -6.51 -9.09
C GLU A 119 -1.64 -6.47 -7.72
N GLY A 120 -2.69 -7.25 -7.60
CA GLY A 120 -3.37 -7.50 -6.32
C GLY A 120 -2.54 -8.36 -5.39
N GLY A 121 -2.89 -8.36 -4.12
CA GLY A 121 -2.18 -9.14 -3.12
C GLY A 121 -3.06 -10.07 -2.32
N PHE A 122 -2.47 -11.19 -1.92
CA PHE A 122 -3.00 -12.08 -0.91
C PHE A 122 -2.07 -12.06 0.31
N THR A 123 -2.64 -11.82 1.49
CA THR A 123 -1.86 -11.75 2.73
C THR A 123 -2.40 -12.73 3.76
N VAL A 124 -1.53 -13.55 4.34
CA VAL A 124 -1.86 -14.37 5.50
C VAL A 124 -1.40 -13.67 6.76
N PHE A 125 -2.30 -13.50 7.71
CA PHE A 125 -2.05 -12.95 9.04
C PHE A 125 -2.10 -14.09 10.05
N VAL A 126 -1.04 -14.25 10.85
CA VAL A 126 -0.93 -15.31 11.83
C VAL A 126 -0.65 -14.73 13.20
N GLY A 127 -1.47 -15.10 14.18
CA GLY A 127 -1.23 -14.88 15.61
C GLY A 127 -0.76 -16.17 16.26
N LEU A 128 0.32 -16.10 17.04
CA LEU A 128 1.00 -17.24 17.61
C LEU A 128 1.03 -17.16 19.12
N ASN A 129 0.85 -18.32 19.75
CA ASN A 129 1.02 -18.51 21.19
C ASN A 129 2.45 -18.97 21.50
N GLY A 130 3.29 -18.03 21.83
CA GLY A 130 4.71 -18.21 22.15
C GLY A 130 5.51 -16.95 21.88
N SER A 131 6.59 -16.77 22.63
CA SER A 131 7.55 -15.70 22.40
C SER A 131 8.36 -15.96 21.13
N ARG A 132 9.04 -14.94 20.61
CA ARG A 132 9.89 -15.09 19.43
C ARG A 132 11.05 -16.07 19.67
N GLU A 133 11.56 -16.12 20.88
CA GLU A 133 12.66 -17.00 21.31
C GLU A 133 12.19 -18.47 21.33
N GLU A 134 11.03 -18.75 21.93
CA GLU A 134 10.44 -20.10 21.97
C GLU A 134 10.14 -20.63 20.56
N LEU A 135 9.62 -19.76 19.70
CA LEU A 135 9.21 -20.12 18.33
C LEU A 135 10.35 -20.04 17.30
N GLY A 136 11.52 -19.48 17.69
CA GLY A 136 12.65 -19.29 16.81
C GLY A 136 12.42 -18.24 15.71
N LEU A 137 11.62 -17.22 16.01
CA LEU A 137 11.27 -16.18 15.04
C LEU A 137 12.35 -15.08 15.01
N GLU A 138 12.68 -14.65 13.80
CA GLU A 138 13.71 -13.64 13.55
C GLU A 138 13.12 -12.33 13.01
N PRO A 139 13.81 -11.19 13.23
CA PRO A 139 13.39 -9.90 12.64
C PRO A 139 13.66 -9.81 11.14
N THR A 140 14.32 -10.81 10.56
CA THR A 140 14.64 -10.90 9.13
C THR A 140 13.37 -11.09 8.29
N ASN A 141 13.35 -10.47 7.11
CA ASN A 141 12.36 -10.77 6.07
C ASN A 141 12.91 -11.84 5.13
N TYR A 142 12.03 -12.72 4.68
CA TYR A 142 12.37 -13.76 3.70
C TYR A 142 11.58 -13.53 2.41
N PHE A 143 12.29 -13.62 1.29
CA PHE A 143 11.71 -13.74 -0.04
C PHE A 143 11.96 -15.17 -0.51
N ILE A 144 10.91 -15.97 -0.63
CA ILE A 144 10.97 -17.38 -1.02
C ILE A 144 10.40 -17.49 -2.42
N TYR A 145 11.20 -17.99 -3.35
CA TYR A 145 10.81 -18.21 -4.74
C TYR A 145 10.67 -19.69 -5.03
N ALA A 146 9.72 -20.05 -5.89
CA ALA A 146 9.47 -21.44 -6.29
C ALA A 146 10.51 -22.00 -7.30
N GLY A 147 11.41 -21.15 -7.80
CA GLY A 147 12.48 -21.51 -8.75
C GLY A 147 13.27 -20.29 -9.21
N ASP A 148 14.17 -20.47 -10.16
CA ASP A 148 15.15 -19.46 -10.58
C ASP A 148 14.68 -18.60 -11.76
N ASP A 149 13.84 -19.14 -12.67
CA ASP A 149 13.26 -18.37 -13.77
C ASP A 149 12.00 -17.63 -13.30
N LEU A 150 12.24 -16.43 -12.77
CA LEU A 150 11.17 -15.62 -12.17
C LEU A 150 10.16 -15.12 -13.20
N ASP A 151 10.58 -14.88 -14.43
CA ASP A 151 9.68 -14.45 -15.52
C ASP A 151 8.74 -15.59 -15.91
N GLU A 152 9.25 -16.79 -16.13
CA GLU A 152 8.43 -17.95 -16.49
C GLU A 152 7.46 -18.32 -15.37
N ILE A 153 7.95 -18.40 -14.12
CA ILE A 153 7.15 -18.80 -12.97
C ILE A 153 6.01 -17.83 -12.73
N MET A 154 6.27 -16.53 -12.76
CA MET A 154 5.24 -15.52 -12.55
C MET A 154 4.26 -15.46 -13.72
N ASN A 155 4.72 -15.52 -14.96
CA ASN A 155 3.83 -15.51 -16.12
C ASN A 155 2.91 -16.73 -16.12
N ARG A 156 3.42 -17.92 -15.82
CA ARG A 156 2.62 -19.15 -15.68
C ARG A 156 1.60 -19.03 -14.55
N TYR A 157 2.00 -18.52 -13.38
CA TYR A 157 1.12 -18.30 -12.25
C TYR A 157 -0.03 -17.34 -12.59
N LEU A 158 0.29 -16.20 -13.18
CA LEU A 158 -0.72 -15.20 -13.55
C LEU A 158 -1.62 -15.64 -14.71
N ALA A 159 -1.20 -16.62 -15.52
CA ALA A 159 -2.01 -17.21 -16.59
C ALA A 159 -2.87 -18.40 -16.13
N SER A 160 -2.62 -18.96 -14.94
CA SER A 160 -3.33 -20.13 -14.43
C SER A 160 -4.74 -19.80 -13.92
N SER A 161 -5.55 -20.86 -13.77
CA SER A 161 -6.83 -20.76 -13.05
C SER A 161 -6.57 -20.41 -11.56
N ARG A 162 -7.58 -19.90 -10.89
CA ARG A 162 -7.48 -19.58 -9.45
C ARG A 162 -7.23 -20.81 -8.58
N GLU A 163 -7.76 -21.96 -8.97
CA GLU A 163 -7.59 -23.25 -8.29
C GLU A 163 -6.15 -23.78 -8.42
N GLU A 164 -5.54 -23.58 -9.59
CA GLU A 164 -4.13 -23.92 -9.83
C GLU A 164 -3.21 -22.93 -9.14
N ALA A 165 -3.52 -21.64 -9.22
CA ALA A 165 -2.76 -20.59 -8.56
C ALA A 165 -2.70 -20.80 -7.05
N ALA A 166 -3.83 -21.14 -6.42
CA ALA A 166 -3.90 -21.41 -4.98
C ALA A 166 -2.98 -22.55 -4.52
N LYS A 167 -2.63 -23.47 -5.42
CA LYS A 167 -1.75 -24.64 -5.14
C LYS A 167 -0.29 -24.42 -5.55
N ASN A 168 0.00 -23.42 -6.36
CA ASN A 168 1.32 -23.23 -6.99
C ASN A 168 1.84 -21.80 -6.76
N ILE A 169 1.97 -21.39 -5.52
CA ILE A 169 2.41 -20.04 -5.13
C ILE A 169 3.87 -19.82 -5.56
N PRO A 170 4.16 -18.80 -6.40
CA PRO A 170 5.50 -18.61 -6.98
C PRO A 170 6.46 -17.88 -6.07
N LEU A 171 5.94 -17.02 -5.19
CA LEU A 171 6.69 -16.11 -4.34
C LEU A 171 5.99 -15.91 -3.02
N LEU A 172 6.75 -15.98 -1.94
CA LEU A 172 6.31 -15.56 -0.61
C LEU A 172 7.25 -14.50 -0.06
N PHE A 173 6.67 -13.43 0.46
CA PHE A 173 7.33 -12.49 1.36
C PHE A 173 6.89 -12.81 2.79
N VAL A 174 7.81 -13.30 3.61
CA VAL A 174 7.53 -13.69 5.02
C VAL A 174 8.17 -12.69 5.96
N THR A 175 7.38 -12.14 6.87
CA THR A 175 7.84 -11.15 7.84
C THR A 175 7.27 -11.43 9.24
N CYS A 176 8.06 -11.15 10.27
CA CYS A 176 7.66 -11.25 11.66
C CYS A 176 7.65 -9.85 12.30
N PRO A 177 6.52 -9.11 12.27
CA PRO A 177 6.44 -7.77 12.85
C PRO A 177 6.75 -7.73 14.35
N SER A 178 6.28 -8.73 15.11
CA SER A 178 6.54 -8.83 16.55
C SER A 178 8.02 -8.97 16.91
N ALA A 179 8.81 -9.65 16.08
CA ALA A 179 10.25 -9.80 16.29
C ALA A 179 11.06 -8.54 15.99
N LYS A 180 10.48 -7.60 15.23
CA LYS A 180 11.13 -6.32 14.88
C LYS A 180 10.95 -5.23 15.93
N ASP A 181 9.90 -5.33 16.74
CA ASP A 181 9.57 -4.32 17.74
C ASP A 181 10.13 -4.68 19.11
N PRO A 182 11.12 -3.94 19.63
CA PRO A 182 11.73 -4.22 20.93
C PRO A 182 10.76 -4.05 22.10
N THR A 183 9.60 -3.42 21.89
CA THR A 183 8.59 -3.26 22.95
C THR A 183 7.48 -4.30 22.89
N TRP A 184 7.53 -5.22 21.93
CA TRP A 184 6.45 -6.17 21.69
C TRP A 184 6.21 -7.07 22.89
N GLU A 185 7.25 -7.71 23.42
CA GLU A 185 7.14 -8.65 24.54
C GLU A 185 6.56 -7.98 25.81
N THR A 186 6.89 -6.71 26.05
CA THR A 186 6.32 -5.94 27.16
C THR A 186 4.83 -5.68 26.99
N ARG A 187 4.36 -5.47 25.75
CA ARG A 187 2.95 -5.16 25.46
C ARG A 187 2.10 -6.41 25.25
N HIS A 188 2.71 -7.47 24.74
CA HIS A 188 2.06 -8.72 24.33
C HIS A 188 2.92 -9.94 24.77
N PRO A 189 3.10 -10.16 26.09
CA PRO A 189 3.99 -11.21 26.59
C PRO A 189 3.54 -12.60 26.11
N GLY A 190 4.49 -13.40 25.63
CA GLY A 190 4.25 -14.75 25.17
C GLY A 190 3.41 -14.85 23.89
N LYS A 191 3.33 -13.77 23.09
CA LYS A 191 2.61 -13.76 21.81
C LYS A 191 3.53 -13.29 20.69
N SER A 192 3.29 -13.81 19.48
CA SER A 192 4.02 -13.41 18.28
C SER A 192 3.10 -13.30 17.07
N THR A 193 3.56 -12.63 16.03
CA THR A 193 2.80 -12.46 14.78
C THR A 193 3.66 -12.71 13.56
N LEU A 194 3.06 -13.28 12.53
CA LEU A 194 3.62 -13.35 11.18
C LEU A 194 2.66 -12.70 10.19
N ALA A 195 3.22 -12.12 9.16
CA ALA A 195 2.49 -11.73 7.96
C ALA A 195 3.21 -12.30 6.74
N ILE A 196 2.46 -12.93 5.85
CA ILE A 196 2.98 -13.55 4.65
C ILE A 196 2.24 -12.97 3.46
N VAL A 197 2.96 -12.44 2.47
CA VAL A 197 2.38 -11.75 1.31
C VAL A 197 2.77 -12.48 0.04
N THR A 198 1.81 -12.66 -0.86
CA THR A 198 2.02 -13.10 -2.23
C THR A 198 1.14 -12.29 -3.19
N PHE A 199 1.34 -12.45 -4.49
CA PHE A 199 0.47 -11.87 -5.49
C PHE A 199 -0.79 -12.69 -5.68
N ALA A 200 -1.90 -12.02 -5.99
CA ALA A 200 -3.14 -12.66 -6.39
C ALA A 200 -3.92 -11.73 -7.33
N LYS A 201 -4.35 -12.24 -8.46
CA LYS A 201 -5.14 -11.47 -9.43
C LYS A 201 -6.50 -11.12 -8.84
N TYR A 202 -6.93 -9.89 -9.11
CA TYR A 202 -8.27 -9.44 -8.75
C TYR A 202 -9.36 -10.30 -9.37
N GLU A 203 -9.18 -10.71 -10.63
CA GLU A 203 -10.12 -11.51 -11.41
C GLU A 203 -10.44 -12.87 -10.78
N TRP A 204 -9.53 -13.44 -10.02
CA TRP A 204 -9.78 -14.70 -9.29
C TRP A 204 -10.84 -14.55 -8.19
N PHE A 205 -11.10 -13.32 -7.74
CA PHE A 205 -12.02 -13.01 -6.65
C PHE A 205 -13.15 -12.05 -7.07
N GLU A 206 -13.13 -11.52 -8.27
CA GLU A 206 -14.03 -10.46 -8.73
C GLU A 206 -15.51 -10.81 -8.63
N GLU A 207 -15.89 -12.06 -8.85
CA GLU A 207 -17.28 -12.52 -8.77
C GLU A 207 -17.92 -12.27 -7.39
N TRP A 208 -17.13 -12.13 -6.33
CA TRP A 208 -17.60 -11.84 -4.97
C TRP A 208 -17.50 -10.37 -4.57
N LYS A 209 -17.14 -9.47 -5.48
CA LYS A 209 -16.87 -8.05 -5.17
C LYS A 209 -18.06 -7.32 -4.54
N ASP A 210 -19.28 -7.64 -5.00
CA ASP A 210 -20.50 -6.98 -4.57
C ASP A 210 -21.13 -7.67 -3.33
N LYS A 211 -20.57 -8.79 -2.88
CA LYS A 211 -21.03 -9.46 -1.68
C LYS A 211 -20.50 -8.77 -0.42
N GLN A 212 -21.33 -8.75 0.62
CA GLN A 212 -20.94 -8.16 1.90
C GLN A 212 -19.70 -8.85 2.47
N VAL A 213 -18.79 -8.04 3.01
CA VAL A 213 -17.60 -8.53 3.74
C VAL A 213 -18.03 -9.51 4.84
N SER A 214 -17.29 -10.59 4.98
CA SER A 214 -17.58 -11.72 5.89
C SER A 214 -18.83 -12.54 5.56
N LYS A 215 -19.46 -12.32 4.39
CA LYS A 215 -20.64 -13.08 3.89
C LYS A 215 -20.51 -13.39 2.40
N ARG A 216 -19.31 -13.72 1.93
CA ARG A 216 -19.04 -13.99 0.51
C ARG A 216 -19.41 -15.40 0.07
N GLY A 217 -19.69 -16.32 1.01
CA GLY A 217 -20.10 -17.70 0.75
C GLY A 217 -18.96 -18.72 0.88
N ASP A 218 -19.34 -20.00 0.91
CA ASP A 218 -18.41 -21.10 1.20
C ASP A 218 -17.33 -21.24 0.13
N ASP A 219 -17.68 -21.12 -1.16
CA ASP A 219 -16.72 -21.20 -2.27
C ASP A 219 -15.58 -20.17 -2.14
N TYR A 220 -15.92 -18.95 -1.69
CA TYR A 220 -14.91 -17.92 -1.42
C TYR A 220 -13.99 -18.30 -0.26
N GLU A 221 -14.56 -18.80 0.82
CA GLU A 221 -13.80 -19.19 2.01
C GLU A 221 -12.95 -20.44 1.74
N GLU A 222 -13.42 -21.39 0.93
CA GLU A 222 -12.68 -22.58 0.51
C GLU A 222 -11.47 -22.20 -0.37
N LEU A 223 -11.67 -21.33 -1.38
CA LEU A 223 -10.56 -20.82 -2.19
C LEU A 223 -9.54 -20.12 -1.32
N LYS A 224 -9.98 -19.22 -0.44
CA LYS A 224 -9.12 -18.49 0.49
C LYS A 224 -8.35 -19.46 1.40
N LYS A 225 -9.01 -20.49 1.91
CA LYS A 225 -8.41 -21.53 2.74
C LYS A 225 -7.32 -22.28 1.97
N THR A 226 -7.53 -22.62 0.71
CA THR A 226 -6.54 -23.31 -0.14
C THR A 226 -5.28 -22.46 -0.28
N PHE A 227 -5.40 -21.15 -0.52
CA PHE A 227 -4.24 -20.24 -0.51
C PHE A 227 -3.52 -20.24 0.84
N VAL A 228 -4.26 -20.10 1.94
CA VAL A 228 -3.68 -20.10 3.30
C VAL A 228 -2.93 -21.40 3.58
N ASP A 229 -3.54 -22.54 3.33
CA ASP A 229 -2.94 -23.86 3.60
C ASP A 229 -1.66 -24.06 2.79
N THR A 230 -1.66 -23.73 1.50
CA THR A 230 -0.47 -23.84 0.63
C THR A 230 0.66 -22.93 1.11
N ILE A 231 0.34 -21.69 1.47
CA ILE A 231 1.32 -20.72 2.00
C ILE A 231 1.91 -21.24 3.32
N MET A 232 1.06 -21.71 4.22
CA MET A 232 1.51 -22.18 5.53
C MET A 232 2.39 -23.44 5.46
N GLN A 233 2.18 -24.32 4.48
CA GLN A 233 3.09 -25.44 4.25
C GLN A 233 4.55 -25.00 3.95
N ALA A 234 4.72 -23.90 3.24
CA ALA A 234 6.06 -23.33 3.02
C ALA A 234 6.59 -22.64 4.28
N VAL A 235 5.74 -21.96 5.03
CA VAL A 235 6.11 -21.27 6.27
C VAL A 235 6.50 -22.24 7.38
N PHE A 236 5.84 -23.40 7.48
CA PHE A 236 6.22 -24.46 8.45
C PHE A 236 7.59 -25.06 8.17
N LYS A 237 8.03 -25.11 6.90
CA LYS A 237 9.41 -25.51 6.57
C LYS A 237 10.44 -24.48 7.06
N LEU A 238 10.08 -23.19 7.03
CA LEU A 238 10.93 -22.12 7.53
C LEU A 238 10.92 -22.04 9.06
N TYR A 239 9.75 -22.21 9.68
CA TYR A 239 9.52 -22.10 11.11
C TYR A 239 8.75 -23.33 11.66
N PRO A 240 9.39 -24.50 11.80
CA PRO A 240 8.69 -25.73 12.19
C PRO A 240 8.07 -25.69 13.59
N ARG A 241 8.52 -24.79 14.47
CA ARG A 241 8.01 -24.67 15.84
C ARG A 241 6.68 -23.94 15.98
N ILE A 242 6.12 -23.42 14.86
CA ILE A 242 4.87 -22.64 14.94
C ILE A 242 3.62 -23.45 14.62
N GLU A 243 3.74 -24.67 14.09
CA GLU A 243 2.62 -25.43 13.53
C GLU A 243 1.52 -25.72 14.57
N ASP A 244 1.91 -26.09 15.78
CA ASP A 244 1.02 -26.35 16.92
C ASP A 244 0.76 -25.12 17.81
N ARG A 245 1.23 -23.94 17.40
CA ARG A 245 1.18 -22.69 18.16
C ARG A 245 0.31 -21.61 17.52
N ILE A 246 -0.42 -21.94 16.44
CA ILE A 246 -1.33 -21.00 15.79
C ILE A 246 -2.56 -20.80 16.65
N GLU A 247 -2.76 -19.58 17.11
CA GLU A 247 -3.95 -19.14 17.86
C GLU A 247 -4.97 -18.43 16.94
N TYR A 248 -4.48 -17.77 15.91
CA TYR A 248 -5.30 -17.05 14.92
C TYR A 248 -4.64 -17.13 13.54
N ILE A 249 -5.46 -17.38 12.52
CA ILE A 249 -5.04 -17.31 11.14
C ILE A 249 -6.15 -16.74 10.26
N SER A 250 -5.80 -15.86 9.34
CA SER A 250 -6.74 -15.27 8.40
C SER A 250 -6.06 -14.91 7.08
N GLY A 251 -6.76 -15.10 5.97
CA GLY A 251 -6.34 -14.67 4.63
C GLY A 251 -7.03 -13.37 4.22
N GLY A 252 -6.27 -12.40 3.75
CA GLY A 252 -6.76 -11.20 3.07
C GLY A 252 -6.55 -11.32 1.57
N THR A 253 -7.62 -11.19 0.78
CA THR A 253 -7.63 -11.28 -0.70
C THR A 253 -7.54 -9.88 -1.32
N PRO A 254 -7.42 -9.74 -2.66
CA PRO A 254 -7.59 -8.45 -3.33
C PRO A 254 -8.88 -7.72 -2.96
N LEU A 255 -9.99 -8.43 -2.70
CA LEU A 255 -11.22 -7.80 -2.22
C LEU A 255 -11.13 -7.27 -0.78
N THR A 256 -10.21 -7.77 0.01
CA THR A 256 -9.91 -7.21 1.35
C THR A 256 -9.23 -5.85 1.22
N ASN A 257 -8.24 -5.74 0.33
CA ASN A 257 -7.59 -4.47 0.01
C ASN A 257 -8.58 -3.46 -0.60
N GLN A 258 -9.42 -3.90 -1.53
CA GLN A 258 -10.47 -3.06 -2.12
C GLN A 258 -11.41 -2.50 -1.04
N HIS A 259 -11.79 -3.30 -0.06
CA HIS A 259 -12.71 -2.88 1.00
C HIS A 259 -12.08 -1.92 2.01
N TYR A 260 -10.90 -2.26 2.53
CA TYR A 260 -10.30 -1.53 3.66
C TYR A 260 -9.45 -0.33 3.24
N ILE A 261 -8.78 -0.38 2.10
CA ILE A 261 -7.89 0.68 1.61
C ILE A 261 -8.33 1.28 0.28
N ALA A 262 -9.51 0.88 -0.21
CA ALA A 262 -10.11 1.39 -1.45
C ALA A 262 -9.24 1.19 -2.72
N SER A 263 -8.30 0.24 -2.72
CA SER A 263 -7.57 -0.15 -3.93
C SER A 263 -8.55 -0.67 -4.99
N PRO A 264 -8.66 -0.07 -6.19
CA PRO A 264 -9.72 -0.40 -7.14
C PRO A 264 -9.79 -1.87 -7.56
N ARG A 265 -8.64 -2.52 -7.68
CA ARG A 265 -8.48 -3.94 -8.02
C ARG A 265 -7.65 -4.70 -6.98
N GLY A 266 -7.62 -4.22 -5.74
CA GLY A 266 -6.89 -4.85 -4.64
C GLY A 266 -5.37 -4.74 -4.76
N GLU A 267 -4.88 -3.76 -5.51
CA GLU A 267 -3.45 -3.51 -5.73
C GLU A 267 -2.71 -3.28 -4.42
N ILE A 268 -1.49 -3.84 -4.32
CA ILE A 268 -0.61 -3.60 -3.17
C ILE A 268 0.05 -2.22 -3.29
N TYR A 269 0.43 -1.83 -4.52
CA TYR A 269 1.26 -0.65 -4.79
C TYR A 269 0.62 0.39 -5.71
N GLY A 270 -0.72 0.41 -5.83
CA GLY A 270 -1.43 1.35 -6.70
C GLY A 270 -1.21 1.05 -8.17
N ILE A 271 -0.74 2.04 -8.95
CA ILE A 271 -0.38 1.82 -10.36
C ILE A 271 0.85 0.91 -10.50
N ASP A 272 0.94 0.21 -11.64
CA ASP A 272 2.11 -0.61 -11.94
C ASP A 272 3.37 0.26 -12.14
N HIS A 273 4.49 -0.16 -11.54
CA HIS A 273 5.79 0.53 -11.58
C HIS A 273 6.78 -0.15 -12.54
N ASN A 274 6.29 -0.65 -13.66
CA ASN A 274 7.09 -1.26 -14.72
C ASN A 274 7.94 -0.23 -15.52
N ILE A 275 8.70 -0.69 -16.51
CA ILE A 275 9.53 0.16 -17.38
C ILE A 275 8.70 1.25 -18.07
N ALA A 276 7.49 0.93 -18.54
CA ALA A 276 6.64 1.90 -19.24
C ALA A 276 6.26 3.09 -18.35
N ARG A 277 5.94 2.82 -17.05
CA ARG A 277 5.65 3.86 -16.04
C ARG A 277 6.86 4.75 -15.77
N LEU A 278 8.07 4.23 -15.90
CA LEU A 278 9.31 4.93 -15.58
C LEU A 278 9.98 5.59 -16.80
N GLN A 279 9.35 5.59 -17.96
CA GLN A 279 9.80 6.36 -19.11
C GLN A 279 9.60 7.87 -18.90
N ALA A 280 10.42 8.67 -19.57
CA ALA A 280 10.44 10.13 -19.39
C ALA A 280 9.07 10.77 -19.61
N GLU A 281 8.33 10.31 -20.62
CA GLU A 281 6.98 10.80 -20.97
C GLU A 281 5.98 10.52 -19.84
N ALA A 282 6.00 9.31 -19.29
CA ALA A 282 5.11 8.92 -18.19
C ALA A 282 5.46 9.69 -16.89
N ILE A 283 6.74 9.81 -16.57
CA ILE A 283 7.19 10.59 -15.39
C ILE A 283 6.85 12.07 -15.56
N ALA A 284 6.98 12.63 -16.78
CA ALA A 284 6.70 14.03 -17.03
C ALA A 284 5.20 14.38 -16.92
N THR A 285 4.31 13.42 -17.12
CA THR A 285 2.85 13.63 -17.08
C THR A 285 2.23 13.38 -15.73
N VAL A 286 2.74 12.42 -14.94
CA VAL A 286 2.24 12.16 -13.57
C VAL A 286 2.96 13.08 -12.59
N ARG A 287 2.32 14.20 -12.27
CA ARG A 287 2.82 15.24 -11.37
C ARG A 287 1.83 15.49 -10.25
N ALA A 288 2.30 16.19 -9.20
CA ALA A 288 1.44 16.60 -8.10
C ALA A 288 0.31 17.53 -8.57
N GLN A 289 0.61 18.50 -9.47
CA GLN A 289 -0.41 19.34 -10.06
C GLN A 289 -1.21 18.57 -11.10
N THR A 290 -2.54 18.66 -11.02
CA THR A 290 -3.44 18.07 -12.02
C THR A 290 -3.91 19.12 -13.04
N ALA A 291 -4.60 18.68 -14.10
CA ALA A 291 -5.27 19.58 -15.03
C ALA A 291 -6.46 20.33 -14.40
N VAL A 292 -6.97 19.88 -13.28
CA VAL A 292 -7.99 20.58 -12.48
C VAL A 292 -7.29 21.55 -11.53
N PRO A 293 -7.47 22.86 -11.69
CA PRO A 293 -6.84 23.83 -10.80
C PRO A 293 -7.22 23.59 -9.33
N ASN A 294 -6.29 23.82 -8.42
CA ASN A 294 -6.41 23.58 -6.97
C ASN A 294 -6.53 22.10 -6.54
N LEU A 295 -6.50 21.15 -7.48
CA LEU A 295 -6.44 19.73 -7.19
C LEU A 295 -5.01 19.23 -7.36
N TYR A 296 -4.49 18.56 -6.33
CA TYR A 296 -3.16 17.96 -6.31
C TYR A 296 -3.26 16.47 -6.02
N LEU A 297 -2.34 15.69 -6.60
CA LEU A 297 -2.12 14.29 -6.25
C LEU A 297 -0.97 14.16 -5.25
N THR A 298 -1.05 13.13 -4.41
CA THR A 298 0.01 12.68 -3.52
C THR A 298 0.01 11.16 -3.44
N GLY A 299 0.88 10.58 -2.62
CA GLY A 299 0.94 9.14 -2.39
C GLY A 299 1.85 8.38 -3.35
N GLN A 300 1.69 7.07 -3.33
CA GLN A 300 2.58 6.15 -4.06
C GLN A 300 2.45 6.26 -5.59
N ASP A 301 1.28 6.57 -6.12
CA ASP A 301 1.07 6.71 -7.57
C ASP A 301 1.86 7.87 -8.16
N LEU A 302 2.17 8.88 -7.36
CA LEU A 302 2.93 10.05 -7.80
C LEU A 302 4.42 9.78 -8.00
N CYS A 303 5.00 8.92 -7.17
CA CYS A 303 6.44 8.70 -7.15
C CYS A 303 6.80 7.22 -7.33
N LEU A 304 6.76 6.46 -6.28
CA LEU A 304 7.15 5.04 -6.23
C LEU A 304 6.20 4.28 -5.29
N GLY A 305 6.02 2.98 -5.51
CA GLY A 305 5.17 2.13 -4.69
C GLY A 305 5.63 2.01 -3.23
N GLY A 306 4.68 1.76 -2.36
CA GLY A 306 4.89 1.46 -0.94
C GLY A 306 5.06 2.70 -0.05
N PHE A 307 5.33 2.44 1.24
CA PHE A 307 5.37 3.47 2.27
C PHE A 307 6.37 4.59 1.99
N VAL A 308 7.61 4.25 1.63
CA VAL A 308 8.65 5.26 1.34
C VAL A 308 8.30 6.05 0.07
N GLY A 309 7.76 5.38 -0.95
CA GLY A 309 7.27 6.04 -2.16
C GLY A 309 6.16 7.04 -1.88
N ALA A 310 5.22 6.68 -1.02
CA ALA A 310 4.15 7.58 -0.58
C ALA A 310 4.70 8.81 0.18
N LEU A 311 5.70 8.63 1.05
CA LEU A 311 6.37 9.75 1.72
C LEU A 311 7.10 10.68 0.72
N GLN A 312 7.74 10.12 -0.31
CA GLN A 312 8.34 10.92 -1.38
C GLN A 312 7.27 11.69 -2.16
N GLY A 313 6.14 11.03 -2.47
CA GLY A 313 4.96 11.67 -3.06
C GLY A 313 4.46 12.85 -2.23
N ALA A 314 4.42 12.70 -0.91
CA ALA A 314 4.02 13.77 0.02
C ALA A 314 5.00 14.96 -0.03
N LEU A 315 6.32 14.71 -0.10
CA LEU A 315 7.31 15.78 -0.24
C LEU A 315 7.22 16.50 -1.59
N ILE A 316 6.96 15.76 -2.68
CA ILE A 316 6.75 16.33 -4.01
C ILE A 316 5.49 17.20 -4.02
N CYS A 317 4.38 16.68 -3.56
CA CYS A 317 3.10 17.38 -3.48
C CYS A 317 3.19 18.63 -2.57
N GLY A 318 3.72 18.47 -1.37
CA GLY A 318 3.92 19.56 -0.42
C GLY A 318 4.84 20.67 -0.98
N SER A 319 5.89 20.29 -1.72
CA SER A 319 6.78 21.26 -2.40
C SER A 319 6.02 22.04 -3.47
N ALA A 320 5.14 21.39 -4.22
CA ALA A 320 4.32 22.02 -5.26
C ALA A 320 3.29 23.00 -4.67
N VAL A 321 2.57 22.58 -3.63
CA VAL A 321 1.55 23.40 -2.95
C VAL A 321 2.19 24.62 -2.27
N LEU A 322 3.30 24.41 -1.57
CA LEU A 322 4.00 25.46 -0.81
C LEU A 322 4.96 26.30 -1.65
N LYS A 323 5.16 25.93 -2.91
CA LYS A 323 6.17 26.53 -3.81
C LYS A 323 7.56 26.60 -3.15
N ARG A 324 7.95 25.53 -2.46
CA ARG A 324 9.16 25.44 -1.64
C ARG A 324 9.78 24.05 -1.76
N ASN A 325 11.11 23.96 -1.75
CA ASN A 325 11.81 22.67 -1.78
C ASN A 325 11.84 22.03 -0.38
N LEU A 326 10.89 21.13 -0.09
CA LEU A 326 10.80 20.41 1.18
C LEU A 326 11.94 19.40 1.38
N TYR A 327 12.59 18.91 0.33
CA TYR A 327 13.79 18.06 0.49
C TYR A 327 14.94 18.80 1.16
N ALA A 328 15.11 20.10 0.85
CA ALA A 328 16.09 20.95 1.54
C ALA A 328 15.73 21.14 3.03
N ASP A 329 14.43 21.20 3.35
CA ASP A 329 13.98 21.30 4.75
C ASP A 329 14.24 20.02 5.54
N VAL A 330 13.98 18.86 4.95
CA VAL A 330 14.29 17.54 5.54
C VAL A 330 15.80 17.40 5.77
N ALA A 331 16.63 17.80 4.80
CA ALA A 331 18.08 17.75 4.94
C ALA A 331 18.59 18.66 6.09
N ARG A 332 18.00 19.85 6.23
CA ARG A 332 18.32 20.77 7.36
C ARG A 332 17.87 20.19 8.70
N LEU A 333 16.69 19.58 8.76
CA LEU A 333 16.18 18.92 9.95
C LEU A 333 17.12 17.79 10.39
N LYS A 334 17.52 16.92 9.45
CA LYS A 334 18.46 15.82 9.72
C LYS A 334 19.76 16.33 10.36
N LYS A 335 20.38 17.38 9.80
CA LYS A 335 21.60 17.97 10.36
C LYS A 335 21.40 18.47 11.79
N ARG A 336 20.26 19.11 12.09
CA ARG A 336 19.96 19.61 13.44
C ARG A 336 19.77 18.46 14.45
N THR A 337 19.03 17.41 14.06
CA THR A 337 18.82 16.24 14.92
C THR A 337 20.13 15.54 15.25
N GLN A 338 20.99 15.30 14.24
CA GLN A 338 22.32 14.70 14.45
C GLN A 338 23.20 15.54 15.39
N ALA A 339 23.19 16.87 15.25
CA ALA A 339 23.94 17.76 16.13
C ALA A 339 23.41 17.78 17.59
N THR A 340 22.15 17.44 17.80
CA THR A 340 21.56 17.31 19.14
C THR A 340 21.93 15.97 19.79
N ASP A 341 21.91 14.89 19.02
CA ASP A 341 22.26 13.56 19.51
C ASP A 341 23.74 13.40 19.82
N SER A 342 24.61 14.10 19.09
CA SER A 342 26.06 14.13 19.39
C SER A 342 26.44 14.94 20.64
N LYS A 343 25.48 15.67 21.24
CA LYS A 343 25.67 16.44 22.48
C LYS A 343 25.10 15.75 23.72
N LYS A 344 24.43 14.62 23.53
CA LYS A 344 23.99 13.70 24.59
C LYS A 344 24.98 12.55 24.78
#